data_d0a54e86715a81290c716d913d5a3490
#
_entry.id   d0a54e86715a81290c716d913d5a3490
#
_cell.length_a   1.000
_cell.length_b   1.000
_cell.length_c   1.000
_cell.angle_alpha   90.00
_cell.angle_beta   90.00
_cell.angle_gamma   90.00
#
_symmetry.space_group_name_H-M   'P 1'
#
loop_
_entity.id
_entity.type
_entity.pdbx_description
1 polymer ?
#
loop_
_entity_poly.entity_id
_entity_poly.type
_entity_poly.pdbx_seq_one_letter_code
_entity_poly.pdbx_strand_id
1 'polypeptide(L)'
;MKPPLAGLALVFSAHALAASGLLASNAPSKPNVIVIMTDDQGNNVGYEGNPHVRTPHMDKMAGEAVRLTNFHQMPMCTASRAALMTGKYAEQTGAWRTSLGRTLMRTDNFTLAEAFKANGYATGHFGKWHLGDAWPMRPQDQGFDEVVGLRCGAVGQIADYWGNDYFDDTYYHNGVATKYEGYCTDVFFNETMRYVKEVKDKPFFIYLAPNVTHLPLKVADHYKQHHVDNGVNEKLAVFYGMVDNLDENVGRLSAFLKREGLDENTIILFTTDDGTQGAAISQTEKPWFKGMRGTKGSREEGGHRVFCFLRWPAGLKSAENETIISVLDVYPTLLDLCGLKVPNDVKVEGRSFK
;
A
#
# COMPACT_ATOMS: atom_id res chain seq x y z
N MET A 1 38.93 42.51 40.80
CA MET A 1 37.67 41.94 41.18
C MET A 1 36.80 41.80 39.94
N LYS A 2 36.56 40.56 39.48
CA LYS A 2 35.66 40.26 38.33
C LYS A 2 34.29 39.89 38.93
N PRO A 3 33.14 40.33 38.35
CA PRO A 3 31.82 39.89 38.82
C PRO A 3 31.49 38.49 38.37
N PRO A 4 30.59 37.74 39.05
CA PRO A 4 30.24 36.39 38.71
C PRO A 4 29.25 36.31 37.56
N LEU A 5 29.48 35.36 36.68
CA LEU A 5 28.57 34.96 35.60
C LEU A 5 27.30 34.29 36.19
N ALA A 6 26.17 34.92 35.96
CA ALA A 6 24.86 34.29 36.25
C ALA A 6 24.56 33.22 35.19
N GLY A 7 24.42 31.97 35.65
CA GLY A 7 24.02 30.84 34.82
C GLY A 7 22.55 30.96 34.46
N LEU A 8 22.28 31.02 33.13
CA LEU A 8 20.94 30.93 32.56
C LEU A 8 20.57 29.44 32.46
N ALA A 9 19.74 28.98 33.38
CA ALA A 9 19.16 27.63 33.32
C ALA A 9 18.07 27.63 32.26
N LEU A 10 18.35 27.01 31.10
CA LEU A 10 17.34 26.67 30.11
C LEU A 10 16.46 25.53 30.67
N VAL A 11 15.24 25.87 31.06
CA VAL A 11 14.20 24.90 31.36
C VAL A 11 13.70 24.33 30.02
N PHE A 12 14.15 23.15 29.64
CA PHE A 12 13.51 22.35 28.61
C PHE A 12 12.19 21.82 29.18
N SER A 13 11.09 22.47 28.86
CA SER A 13 9.76 21.91 29.08
C SER A 13 9.55 20.80 28.07
N ALA A 14 9.72 19.55 28.49
CA ALA A 14 9.35 18.37 27.75
C ALA A 14 7.82 18.37 27.61
N HIS A 15 7.32 18.82 26.45
CA HIS A 15 5.94 18.52 26.06
C HIS A 15 5.90 17.05 25.68
N ALA A 16 5.61 16.19 26.65
CA ALA A 16 5.12 14.86 26.40
C ALA A 16 3.75 15.03 25.75
N LEU A 17 3.69 15.01 24.40
CA LEU A 17 2.43 14.86 23.69
C LEU A 17 1.85 13.50 24.11
N ALA A 18 0.75 13.56 24.82
CA ALA A 18 -0.08 12.42 25.15
C ALA A 18 -0.67 11.85 23.86
N ALA A 19 0.00 10.87 23.27
CA ALA A 19 -0.57 9.97 22.26
C ALA A 19 -1.48 8.95 22.95
N SER A 20 -2.43 9.44 23.73
CA SER A 20 -3.37 8.57 24.45
C SER A 20 -4.78 8.86 23.97
N GLY A 21 -5.32 7.94 23.14
CA GLY A 21 -6.74 7.98 22.82
C GLY A 21 -7.19 7.49 21.45
N LEU A 22 -6.34 6.93 20.60
CA LEU A 22 -6.75 6.42 19.31
C LEU A 22 -7.45 5.05 19.40
N LEU A 23 -7.14 4.22 20.38
CA LEU A 23 -7.75 2.91 20.54
C LEU A 23 -9.11 2.97 21.26
N ALA A 24 -10.09 2.24 20.72
CA ALA A 24 -11.33 1.95 21.43
C ALA A 24 -11.04 0.96 22.58
N SER A 25 -11.67 1.17 23.74
CA SER A 25 -11.42 0.40 24.99
C SER A 25 -11.75 -1.09 24.90
N ASN A 26 -12.39 -1.57 23.83
CA ASN A 26 -12.86 -2.95 23.62
C ASN A 26 -12.47 -3.50 22.25
N ALA A 27 -11.30 -3.14 21.70
CA ALA A 27 -10.85 -3.68 20.42
C ALA A 27 -10.74 -5.23 20.49
N PRO A 28 -11.28 -5.97 19.50
CA PRO A 28 -11.20 -7.42 19.47
C PRO A 28 -9.75 -7.91 19.42
N SER A 29 -9.48 -9.06 20.03
CA SER A 29 -8.19 -9.73 19.89
C SER A 29 -8.06 -10.31 18.46
N LYS A 30 -6.85 -10.21 17.87
CA LYS A 30 -6.54 -10.75 16.53
C LYS A 30 -7.43 -10.21 15.42
N PRO A 31 -7.39 -8.90 15.09
CA PRO A 31 -8.10 -8.37 13.95
C PRO A 31 -7.54 -8.96 12.65
N ASN A 32 -8.37 -9.04 11.62
CA ASN A 32 -7.92 -9.27 10.26
C ASN A 32 -7.16 -8.05 9.75
N VAL A 33 -6.25 -8.25 8.80
CA VAL A 33 -5.47 -7.16 8.21
C VAL A 33 -5.49 -7.28 6.68
N ILE A 34 -5.82 -6.18 6.02
CA ILE A 34 -5.66 -6.01 4.57
C ILE A 34 -4.79 -4.77 4.34
N VAL A 35 -3.63 -4.96 3.74
CA VAL A 35 -2.80 -3.88 3.25
C VAL A 35 -3.05 -3.73 1.76
N ILE A 36 -3.63 -2.59 1.35
CA ILE A 36 -3.82 -2.24 -0.06
C ILE A 36 -2.73 -1.26 -0.44
N MET A 37 -1.88 -1.64 -1.40
CA MET A 37 -0.81 -0.78 -1.92
C MET A 37 -0.87 -0.73 -3.43
N THR A 38 -1.31 0.40 -3.96
CA THR A 38 -1.33 0.66 -5.40
C THR A 38 0.05 0.99 -5.95
N ASP A 39 0.17 1.24 -7.25
CA ASP A 39 1.42 1.41 -7.97
C ASP A 39 1.43 2.74 -8.73
N ASP A 40 2.36 3.64 -8.41
CA ASP A 40 2.54 4.95 -9.06
C ASP A 40 1.33 5.92 -8.94
N GLN A 41 0.40 5.70 -8.04
CA GLN A 41 -0.82 6.53 -7.95
C GLN A 41 -0.54 7.93 -7.38
N GLY A 42 0.46 8.08 -6.51
CA GLY A 42 0.72 9.33 -5.80
C GLY A 42 -0.50 9.74 -4.95
N ASN A 43 -0.83 11.04 -4.92
CA ASN A 43 -1.99 11.56 -4.18
C ASN A 43 -3.26 11.70 -5.04
N ASN A 44 -3.40 10.89 -6.11
CA ASN A 44 -4.56 10.98 -7.01
C ASN A 44 -5.79 10.26 -6.42
N VAL A 45 -6.35 10.85 -5.39
CA VAL A 45 -7.61 10.47 -4.72
C VAL A 45 -8.40 11.72 -4.36
N GLY A 46 -9.72 11.62 -4.29
CA GLY A 46 -10.62 12.78 -4.09
C GLY A 46 -10.41 13.45 -2.74
N TYR A 47 -10.31 12.68 -1.64
CA TYR A 47 -10.14 13.26 -0.31
C TYR A 47 -8.81 14.03 -0.11
N GLU A 48 -7.83 13.82 -0.98
CA GLU A 48 -6.61 14.63 -1.04
C GLU A 48 -6.79 15.94 -1.81
N GLY A 49 -7.97 16.14 -2.42
CA GLY A 49 -8.36 17.35 -3.12
C GLY A 49 -8.15 17.29 -4.64
N ASN A 50 -7.91 16.12 -5.24
CA ASN A 50 -7.83 15.99 -6.68
C ASN A 50 -9.25 16.18 -7.30
N PRO A 51 -9.48 17.22 -8.13
CA PRO A 51 -10.81 17.51 -8.66
C PRO A 51 -11.19 16.63 -9.87
N HIS A 52 -10.27 15.82 -10.39
CA HIS A 52 -10.45 15.09 -11.63
C HIS A 52 -10.85 13.63 -11.42
N VAL A 53 -10.43 12.98 -10.33
CA VAL A 53 -10.75 11.58 -10.04
C VAL A 53 -12.11 11.43 -9.37
N ARG A 54 -12.75 10.29 -9.56
CA ARG A 54 -14.01 9.92 -8.91
C ARG A 54 -13.74 8.77 -7.94
N THR A 55 -13.54 9.10 -6.66
CA THR A 55 -13.15 8.13 -5.64
C THR A 55 -14.10 8.11 -4.43
N PRO A 56 -15.43 8.03 -4.63
CA PRO A 56 -16.38 8.13 -3.52
C PRO A 56 -16.23 7.00 -2.48
N HIS A 57 -15.79 5.82 -2.88
CA HIS A 57 -15.58 4.68 -1.96
C HIS A 57 -14.30 4.83 -1.14
N MET A 58 -13.19 5.23 -1.78
CA MET A 58 -11.94 5.55 -1.09
C MET A 58 -12.11 6.75 -0.16
N ASP A 59 -12.79 7.81 -0.61
CA ASP A 59 -13.05 9.01 0.18
C ASP A 59 -13.89 8.70 1.42
N LYS A 60 -14.93 7.88 1.26
CA LYS A 60 -15.73 7.40 2.38
C LYS A 60 -14.90 6.58 3.37
N MET A 61 -14.10 5.65 2.87
CA MET A 61 -13.23 4.81 3.71
C MET A 61 -12.20 5.66 4.48
N ALA A 62 -11.59 6.66 3.82
CA ALA A 62 -10.69 7.62 4.45
C ALA A 62 -11.38 8.49 5.50
N GLY A 63 -12.64 8.86 5.30
CA GLY A 63 -13.47 9.58 6.28
C GLY A 63 -13.78 8.77 7.54
N GLU A 64 -13.74 7.45 7.47
CA GLU A 64 -13.90 6.52 8.59
C GLU A 64 -12.56 6.08 9.22
N ALA A 65 -11.42 6.61 8.78
CA ALA A 65 -10.08 6.15 9.10
C ALA A 65 -9.24 7.19 9.86
N VAL A 66 -8.10 6.76 10.39
CA VAL A 66 -6.99 7.66 10.75
C VAL A 66 -6.23 7.98 9.48
N ARG A 67 -6.30 9.24 9.01
CA ARG A 67 -5.55 9.73 7.86
C ARG A 67 -4.15 10.15 8.27
N LEU A 68 -3.14 9.60 7.62
CA LEU A 68 -1.73 9.94 7.86
C LEU A 68 -1.31 11.00 6.85
N THR A 69 -1.50 12.27 7.20
CA THR A 69 -1.36 13.40 6.25
C THR A 69 0.10 13.73 5.89
N ASN A 70 1.04 13.13 6.61
CA ASN A 70 2.48 13.29 6.40
C ASN A 70 3.18 11.93 6.33
N PHE A 71 2.66 11.07 5.44
CA PHE A 71 3.16 9.71 5.23
C PHE A 71 4.13 9.66 4.06
N HIS A 72 5.28 9.01 4.28
CA HIS A 72 6.38 8.95 3.33
C HIS A 72 6.73 7.51 2.95
N GLN A 73 6.72 7.26 1.65
CA GLN A 73 7.25 6.05 1.01
C GLN A 73 8.74 6.24 0.63
N MET A 74 9.35 5.20 0.10
CA MET A 74 10.55 5.36 -0.71
C MET A 74 10.16 5.90 -2.10
N PRO A 75 11.04 6.62 -2.83
CA PRO A 75 10.67 7.15 -4.14
C PRO A 75 10.67 6.11 -5.27
N MET A 76 10.69 4.83 -4.95
CA MET A 76 10.75 3.69 -5.88
C MET A 76 9.96 2.49 -5.37
N CYS A 77 9.16 1.88 -6.26
CA CYS A 77 8.24 0.79 -5.92
C CYS A 77 8.88 -0.40 -5.19
N THR A 78 9.99 -0.94 -5.68
CA THR A 78 10.69 -2.04 -5.00
C THR A 78 11.17 -1.68 -3.61
N ALA A 79 11.75 -0.49 -3.45
CA ALA A 79 12.27 -0.01 -2.17
C ALA A 79 11.14 0.16 -1.14
N SER A 80 10.00 0.74 -1.55
CA SER A 80 8.82 0.89 -0.68
C SER A 80 8.23 -0.45 -0.27
N ARG A 81 8.10 -1.39 -1.23
CA ARG A 81 7.57 -2.73 -0.95
C ARG A 81 8.46 -3.54 -0.02
N ALA A 82 9.79 -3.45 -0.20
CA ALA A 82 10.76 -4.07 0.70
C ALA A 82 10.69 -3.46 2.11
N ALA A 83 10.62 -2.14 2.21
CA ALA A 83 10.51 -1.43 3.48
C ALA A 83 9.21 -1.78 4.22
N LEU A 84 8.06 -1.84 3.51
CA LEU A 84 6.79 -2.30 4.06
C LEU A 84 6.87 -3.73 4.62
N MET A 85 7.46 -4.65 3.83
CA MET A 85 7.52 -6.06 4.20
C MET A 85 8.51 -6.38 5.32
N THR A 86 9.49 -5.51 5.58
CA THR A 86 10.59 -5.82 6.52
C THR A 86 10.74 -4.85 7.68
N GLY A 87 10.12 -3.66 7.61
CA GLY A 87 10.36 -2.57 8.56
C GLY A 87 11.80 -2.06 8.56
N LYS A 88 12.56 -2.30 7.48
CA LYS A 88 13.98 -1.92 7.32
C LYS A 88 14.16 -0.94 6.18
N TYR A 89 15.24 -0.16 6.22
CA TYR A 89 15.64 0.63 5.05
C TYR A 89 15.91 -0.29 3.86
N ALA A 90 15.51 0.13 2.68
CA ALA A 90 15.60 -0.67 1.45
C ALA A 90 17.03 -1.17 1.17
N GLU A 91 18.04 -0.36 1.46
CA GLU A 91 19.47 -0.71 1.32
C GLU A 91 19.87 -1.91 2.18
N GLN A 92 19.24 -2.07 3.34
CA GLN A 92 19.49 -3.20 4.24
C GLN A 92 18.82 -4.49 3.77
N THR A 93 17.81 -4.39 2.91
CA THR A 93 17.04 -5.54 2.42
C THR A 93 17.65 -6.21 1.19
N GLY A 94 18.52 -5.51 0.44
CA GLY A 94 18.97 -5.89 -0.89
C GLY A 94 18.08 -5.40 -2.02
N ALA A 95 16.86 -4.97 -1.75
CA ALA A 95 15.85 -4.52 -2.71
C ALA A 95 15.74 -2.98 -2.74
N TRP A 96 16.85 -2.29 -2.91
CA TRP A 96 16.96 -0.84 -2.78
C TRP A 96 16.73 -0.06 -4.08
N ARG A 97 16.67 -0.75 -5.23
CA ARG A 97 16.52 -0.12 -6.54
C ARG A 97 15.73 -1.02 -7.48
N THR A 98 14.86 -0.43 -8.27
CA THR A 98 14.22 -1.10 -9.41
C THR A 98 15.25 -1.35 -10.51
N SER A 99 15.37 -2.55 -10.98
CA SER A 99 16.31 -2.95 -12.02
C SER A 99 15.69 -3.98 -12.95
N LEU A 100 14.75 -3.56 -13.83
CA LEU A 100 14.16 -4.36 -14.90
C LEU A 100 14.02 -5.87 -14.56
N GLY A 101 13.35 -6.19 -13.47
CA GLY A 101 13.15 -7.56 -13.01
C GLY A 101 14.34 -8.20 -12.25
N ARG A 102 15.38 -7.45 -11.95
CA ARG A 102 16.59 -7.95 -11.24
C ARG A 102 16.63 -7.56 -9.76
N THR A 103 15.57 -6.94 -9.26
CA THR A 103 15.54 -6.54 -7.86
C THR A 103 15.17 -7.72 -7.02
N LEU A 104 16.00 -7.99 -6.03
CA LEU A 104 15.89 -9.16 -5.19
C LEU A 104 16.00 -8.75 -3.72
N MET A 105 14.97 -9.10 -2.96
CA MET A 105 15.07 -9.04 -1.51
C MET A 105 15.89 -10.22 -1.01
N ARG A 106 16.84 -9.98 -0.11
CA ARG A 106 17.59 -11.07 0.51
C ARG A 106 16.69 -11.91 1.40
N THR A 107 16.90 -13.20 1.39
CA THR A 107 16.07 -14.20 2.10
C THR A 107 16.34 -14.28 3.60
N ASP A 108 17.32 -13.54 4.10
CA ASP A 108 17.57 -13.36 5.54
C ASP A 108 16.69 -12.28 6.19
N ASN A 109 15.80 -11.66 5.42
CA ASN A 109 14.81 -10.74 5.95
C ASN A 109 13.57 -11.49 6.39
N PHE A 110 13.11 -11.21 7.61
CA PHE A 110 11.87 -11.76 8.14
C PHE A 110 10.72 -10.81 7.76
N THR A 111 9.83 -11.29 6.89
CA THR A 111 8.79 -10.46 6.31
C THR A 111 7.58 -10.28 7.24
N LEU A 112 6.78 -9.26 6.95
CA LEU A 112 5.51 -9.03 7.62
C LEU A 112 4.57 -10.25 7.46
N ALA A 113 4.55 -10.88 6.29
CA ALA A 113 3.76 -12.09 6.04
C ALA A 113 4.22 -13.28 6.91
N GLU A 114 5.55 -13.48 7.04
CA GLU A 114 6.10 -14.50 7.93
C GLU A 114 5.74 -14.21 9.40
N ALA A 115 5.75 -12.94 9.81
CA ALA A 115 5.35 -12.53 11.15
C ALA A 115 3.89 -12.87 11.43
N PHE A 116 2.98 -12.57 10.52
CA PHE A 116 1.57 -12.93 10.66
C PHE A 116 1.36 -14.45 10.64
N LYS A 117 1.98 -15.16 9.70
CA LYS A 117 1.93 -16.62 9.59
C LYS A 117 2.40 -17.32 10.87
N ALA A 118 3.54 -16.90 11.42
CA ALA A 118 4.09 -17.43 12.67
C ALA A 118 3.15 -17.22 13.88
N ASN A 119 2.23 -16.26 13.80
CA ASN A 119 1.21 -15.98 14.83
C ASN A 119 -0.17 -16.60 14.50
N GLY A 120 -0.24 -17.50 13.50
CA GLY A 120 -1.42 -18.30 13.18
C GLY A 120 -2.45 -17.61 12.28
N TYR A 121 -2.04 -16.58 11.53
CA TYR A 121 -2.86 -15.96 10.49
C TYR A 121 -2.77 -16.75 9.20
N ALA A 122 -3.88 -16.85 8.46
CA ALA A 122 -3.88 -17.22 7.04
C ALA A 122 -3.32 -16.03 6.24
N THR A 123 -2.45 -16.27 5.27
CA THR A 123 -1.73 -15.19 4.58
C THR A 123 -1.95 -15.25 3.07
N GLY A 124 -2.32 -14.12 2.45
CA GLY A 124 -2.58 -14.04 1.01
C GLY A 124 -1.91 -12.85 0.34
N HIS A 125 -1.41 -13.04 -0.88
CA HIS A 125 -0.84 -11.99 -1.72
C HIS A 125 -1.52 -11.96 -3.09
N PHE A 126 -2.02 -10.79 -3.50
CA PHE A 126 -2.74 -10.61 -4.76
C PHE A 126 -2.20 -9.38 -5.51
N GLY A 127 -1.55 -9.61 -6.64
CA GLY A 127 -1.00 -8.57 -7.51
C GLY A 127 0.53 -8.53 -7.57
N LYS A 128 1.10 -7.33 -7.49
CA LYS A 128 2.52 -7.05 -7.66
C LYS A 128 3.35 -7.36 -6.41
N TRP A 129 4.36 -8.21 -6.55
CA TRP A 129 5.36 -8.47 -5.51
C TRP A 129 6.58 -7.56 -5.65
N HIS A 130 7.30 -7.69 -6.75
CA HIS A 130 8.48 -6.90 -7.13
C HIS A 130 9.67 -7.01 -6.17
N LEU A 131 9.81 -8.11 -5.44
CA LEU A 131 10.91 -8.38 -4.51
C LEU A 131 11.73 -9.63 -4.87
N GLY A 132 11.39 -10.30 -5.97
CA GLY A 132 12.06 -11.47 -6.52
C GLY A 132 11.08 -12.50 -7.07
N ASP A 133 11.41 -13.04 -8.26
CA ASP A 133 10.52 -13.91 -9.03
C ASP A 133 10.93 -15.38 -9.01
N ALA A 134 12.11 -15.67 -8.45
CA ALA A 134 12.68 -17.01 -8.37
C ALA A 134 12.73 -17.50 -6.92
N TRP A 135 12.69 -18.83 -6.75
CA TRP A 135 12.95 -19.44 -5.44
C TRP A 135 14.35 -19.03 -4.92
N PRO A 136 14.47 -18.68 -3.65
CA PRO A 136 13.48 -18.65 -2.56
C PRO A 136 12.89 -17.25 -2.25
N MET A 137 12.80 -16.37 -3.22
CA MET A 137 12.39 -14.96 -3.04
C MET A 137 10.94 -14.66 -3.46
N ARG A 138 10.22 -15.68 -3.96
CA ARG A 138 8.81 -15.51 -4.37
C ARG A 138 7.90 -15.24 -3.16
N PRO A 139 6.72 -14.65 -3.34
CA PRO A 139 5.79 -14.40 -2.23
C PRO A 139 5.49 -15.64 -1.39
N GLN A 140 5.24 -16.80 -2.03
CA GLN A 140 4.99 -18.06 -1.34
C GLN A 140 6.20 -18.56 -0.53
N ASP A 141 7.42 -18.18 -0.90
CA ASP A 141 8.63 -18.51 -0.16
C ASP A 141 8.87 -17.54 1.01
N GLN A 142 8.16 -16.40 1.01
CA GLN A 142 8.30 -15.29 1.95
C GLN A 142 7.07 -15.11 2.85
N GLY A 143 6.36 -16.23 3.13
CA GLY A 143 5.35 -16.29 4.17
C GLY A 143 3.89 -16.25 3.70
N PHE A 144 3.61 -16.14 2.41
CA PHE A 144 2.24 -16.19 1.90
C PHE A 144 1.76 -17.61 1.59
N ASP A 145 0.57 -17.99 2.09
CA ASP A 145 -0.06 -19.28 1.86
C ASP A 145 -0.75 -19.35 0.49
N GLU A 146 -1.36 -18.24 0.08
CA GLU A 146 -2.06 -18.09 -1.18
C GLU A 146 -1.49 -16.92 -1.97
N VAL A 147 -1.19 -17.13 -3.24
CA VAL A 147 -0.59 -16.13 -4.13
C VAL A 147 -1.24 -16.15 -5.50
N VAL A 148 -1.78 -15.03 -5.92
CA VAL A 148 -2.13 -14.78 -7.33
C VAL A 148 -1.47 -13.47 -7.75
N GLY A 149 -0.43 -13.55 -8.57
CA GLY A 149 0.36 -12.36 -8.87
C GLY A 149 1.07 -12.40 -10.21
N LEU A 150 1.54 -11.23 -10.61
CA LEU A 150 2.41 -11.04 -11.77
C LEU A 150 3.89 -11.20 -11.36
N ARG A 151 4.74 -11.44 -12.33
CA ARG A 151 6.19 -11.37 -12.15
C ARG A 151 6.73 -9.99 -12.51
N CYS A 152 7.94 -9.69 -12.03
CA CYS A 152 8.58 -8.39 -12.20
C CYS A 152 7.80 -7.23 -11.54
N GLY A 153 7.90 -6.04 -12.10
CA GLY A 153 7.38 -4.80 -11.52
C GLY A 153 6.11 -4.27 -12.15
N ALA A 154 5.66 -4.84 -13.27
CA ALA A 154 4.41 -4.44 -13.92
C ALA A 154 3.92 -5.51 -14.91
N VAL A 155 2.63 -5.48 -15.18
CA VAL A 155 2.00 -6.31 -16.21
C VAL A 155 2.68 -6.06 -17.57
N GLY A 156 3.06 -7.16 -18.26
CA GLY A 156 3.71 -7.13 -19.56
C GLY A 156 5.19 -6.73 -19.56
N GLN A 157 5.84 -6.57 -18.39
CA GLN A 157 7.31 -6.41 -18.34
C GLN A 157 8.05 -7.73 -18.60
N ILE A 158 9.36 -7.64 -18.92
CA ILE A 158 10.18 -8.77 -19.43
C ILE A 158 10.05 -10.08 -18.64
N ALA A 159 9.89 -10.06 -17.33
CA ALA A 159 9.77 -11.26 -16.51
C ALA A 159 8.33 -11.73 -16.32
N ASP A 160 7.34 -10.93 -16.72
CA ASP A 160 5.93 -11.29 -16.65
C ASP A 160 5.54 -12.29 -17.75
N TYR A 161 4.35 -12.86 -17.68
CA TYR A 161 3.88 -13.80 -18.67
C TYR A 161 3.74 -13.12 -20.04
N TRP A 162 4.26 -13.75 -21.10
CA TRP A 162 4.28 -13.18 -22.43
C TRP A 162 2.86 -12.94 -22.96
N GLY A 163 2.62 -11.72 -23.42
CA GLY A 163 1.34 -11.31 -23.98
C GLY A 163 0.35 -10.73 -22.97
N ASN A 164 0.72 -10.64 -21.69
CA ASN A 164 -0.09 -9.91 -20.72
C ASN A 164 -0.20 -8.43 -21.08
N ASP A 165 -1.43 -7.88 -21.00
CA ASP A 165 -1.71 -6.50 -21.40
C ASP A 165 -2.83 -5.81 -20.58
N TYR A 166 -3.10 -6.28 -19.38
CA TYR A 166 -4.11 -5.86 -18.40
C TYR A 166 -5.49 -6.52 -18.56
N PHE A 167 -5.78 -7.16 -19.70
CA PHE A 167 -7.07 -7.82 -19.92
C PHE A 167 -6.86 -9.28 -20.27
N ASP A 168 -7.65 -10.14 -19.64
CA ASP A 168 -7.63 -11.58 -19.89
C ASP A 168 -6.22 -12.20 -19.80
N ASP A 169 -5.50 -11.81 -18.79
CA ASP A 169 -4.08 -12.12 -18.59
C ASP A 169 -3.83 -13.49 -17.95
N THR A 170 -2.58 -13.93 -18.00
CA THR A 170 -2.09 -15.10 -17.27
C THR A 170 -1.27 -14.66 -16.07
N TYR A 171 -1.73 -14.96 -14.86
CA TYR A 171 -0.99 -14.71 -13.62
C TYR A 171 -0.49 -16.02 -13.00
N TYR A 172 0.40 -15.91 -12.02
CA TYR A 172 0.93 -17.08 -11.32
C TYR A 172 0.14 -17.33 -10.04
N HIS A 173 -0.67 -18.41 -10.07
CA HIS A 173 -1.41 -18.90 -8.91
C HIS A 173 -0.56 -19.95 -8.18
N ASN A 174 -0.04 -19.61 -7.02
CA ASN A 174 0.89 -20.45 -6.25
C ASN A 174 2.07 -20.97 -7.09
N GLY A 175 2.54 -20.16 -8.05
CA GLY A 175 3.65 -20.48 -8.95
C GLY A 175 3.25 -21.16 -10.26
N VAL A 176 1.99 -21.53 -10.45
CA VAL A 176 1.45 -22.12 -11.68
C VAL A 176 0.84 -21.02 -12.55
N ALA A 177 1.27 -20.93 -13.82
CA ALA A 177 0.70 -19.98 -14.78
C ALA A 177 -0.78 -20.34 -15.04
N THR A 178 -1.68 -19.42 -14.71
CA THR A 178 -3.12 -19.61 -14.74
C THR A 178 -3.77 -18.44 -15.50
N LYS A 179 -4.64 -18.76 -16.47
CA LYS A 179 -5.40 -17.77 -17.24
C LYS A 179 -6.54 -17.23 -16.39
N TYR A 180 -6.69 -15.91 -16.40
CA TYR A 180 -7.81 -15.19 -15.78
C TYR A 180 -8.55 -14.37 -16.83
N GLU A 181 -9.85 -14.18 -16.63
CA GLU A 181 -10.69 -13.33 -17.47
C GLU A 181 -10.90 -11.97 -16.79
N GLY A 182 -10.99 -10.91 -17.58
CA GLY A 182 -11.27 -9.55 -17.12
C GLY A 182 -10.03 -8.69 -16.90
N TYR A 183 -10.27 -7.53 -16.31
CA TYR A 183 -9.24 -6.51 -16.07
C TYR A 183 -8.39 -6.85 -14.83
N CYS A 184 -7.09 -6.61 -14.89
CA CYS A 184 -6.13 -7.03 -13.88
C CYS A 184 -6.51 -6.63 -12.44
N THR A 185 -6.95 -5.38 -12.23
CA THR A 185 -7.37 -4.91 -10.92
C THR A 185 -8.57 -5.70 -10.42
N ASP A 186 -9.58 -5.94 -11.28
CA ASP A 186 -10.77 -6.71 -10.93
C ASP A 186 -10.40 -8.14 -10.53
N VAL A 187 -9.46 -8.77 -11.24
CA VAL A 187 -8.97 -10.12 -10.94
C VAL A 187 -8.36 -10.17 -9.54
N PHE A 188 -7.45 -9.26 -9.20
CA PHE A 188 -6.78 -9.28 -7.89
C PHE A 188 -7.75 -9.02 -6.73
N PHE A 189 -8.73 -8.15 -6.90
CA PHE A 189 -9.79 -7.95 -5.89
C PHE A 189 -10.71 -9.17 -5.79
N ASN A 190 -11.09 -9.79 -6.91
CA ASN A 190 -11.92 -11.01 -6.90
C ASN A 190 -11.21 -12.16 -6.18
N GLU A 191 -9.93 -12.38 -6.47
CA GLU A 191 -9.14 -13.43 -5.83
C GLU A 191 -8.91 -13.14 -4.34
N THR A 192 -8.76 -11.87 -3.96
CA THR A 192 -8.74 -11.46 -2.54
C THR A 192 -10.04 -11.85 -1.85
N MET A 193 -11.18 -11.50 -2.43
CA MET A 193 -12.50 -11.82 -1.84
C MET A 193 -12.77 -13.32 -1.81
N ARG A 194 -12.33 -14.06 -2.84
CA ARG A 194 -12.40 -15.53 -2.87
C ARG A 194 -11.65 -16.13 -1.68
N TYR A 195 -10.37 -15.77 -1.54
CA TYR A 195 -9.52 -16.31 -0.47
C TYR A 195 -9.99 -15.91 0.93
N VAL A 196 -10.38 -14.66 1.14
CA VAL A 196 -10.96 -14.22 2.42
C VAL A 196 -12.17 -15.06 2.80
N LYS A 197 -13.04 -15.38 1.85
CA LYS A 197 -14.21 -16.24 2.09
C LYS A 197 -13.82 -17.66 2.52
N GLU A 198 -12.72 -18.19 2.00
CA GLU A 198 -12.21 -19.52 2.35
C GLU A 198 -11.59 -19.57 3.75
N VAL A 199 -10.97 -18.47 4.19
CA VAL A 199 -10.22 -18.43 5.46
C VAL A 199 -10.90 -17.63 6.57
N LYS A 200 -12.12 -17.13 6.36
CA LYS A 200 -12.82 -16.18 7.26
C LYS A 200 -13.01 -16.66 8.71
N ASP A 201 -12.90 -17.95 8.95
CA ASP A 201 -12.97 -18.53 10.30
C ASP A 201 -11.65 -18.44 11.08
N LYS A 202 -10.60 -17.89 10.45
CA LYS A 202 -9.30 -17.64 11.04
C LYS A 202 -8.92 -16.16 10.82
N PRO A 203 -8.09 -15.58 11.70
CA PRO A 203 -7.54 -14.26 11.38
C PRO A 203 -6.67 -14.36 10.11
N PHE A 204 -6.72 -13.34 9.26
CA PHE A 204 -5.98 -13.30 8.02
C PHE A 204 -5.17 -12.01 7.85
N PHE A 205 -4.07 -12.13 7.13
CA PHE A 205 -3.25 -11.03 6.62
C PHE A 205 -3.23 -11.09 5.09
N ILE A 206 -3.70 -10.05 4.45
CA ILE A 206 -3.72 -9.92 2.98
C ILE A 206 -2.85 -8.75 2.56
N TYR A 207 -1.99 -9.00 1.59
CA TYR A 207 -1.31 -7.95 0.83
C TYR A 207 -1.93 -7.88 -0.56
N LEU A 208 -2.82 -6.92 -0.76
CA LEU A 208 -3.49 -6.62 -2.03
C LEU A 208 -2.72 -5.49 -2.72
N ALA A 209 -2.01 -5.82 -3.78
CA ALA A 209 -1.08 -4.94 -4.46
C ALA A 209 -1.42 -4.82 -5.96
N PRO A 210 -2.57 -4.18 -6.32
CA PRO A 210 -2.95 -4.01 -7.71
C PRO A 210 -1.93 -3.16 -8.46
N ASN A 211 -1.75 -3.44 -9.76
CA ASN A 211 -0.78 -2.76 -10.63
C ASN A 211 -1.24 -1.36 -11.10
N VAL A 212 -2.37 -0.88 -10.64
CA VAL A 212 -2.93 0.43 -10.94
C VAL A 212 -2.19 1.50 -10.12
N THR A 213 -1.71 2.57 -10.71
CA THR A 213 -1.86 3.11 -12.07
C THR A 213 -0.58 3.02 -12.92
N HIS A 214 0.23 1.98 -12.72
CA HIS A 214 1.52 1.84 -13.41
C HIS A 214 1.35 1.77 -14.95
N LEU A 215 2.37 2.23 -15.67
CA LEU A 215 2.44 2.11 -17.13
C LEU A 215 2.60 0.63 -17.57
N PRO A 216 2.10 0.29 -18.77
CA PRO A 216 1.33 1.10 -19.72
C PRO A 216 -0.08 1.41 -19.20
N LEU A 217 -0.60 2.61 -19.51
CA LEU A 217 -1.94 2.99 -19.08
C LEU A 217 -2.99 2.28 -19.94
N LYS A 218 -3.83 1.48 -19.31
CA LYS A 218 -4.95 0.78 -19.94
C LYS A 218 -6.13 0.66 -19.00
N VAL A 219 -7.31 0.95 -19.48
CA VAL A 219 -8.57 0.73 -18.76
C VAL A 219 -9.70 0.63 -19.79
N ALA A 220 -10.83 0.04 -19.44
CA ALA A 220 -12.00 -0.01 -20.30
C ALA A 220 -12.54 1.40 -20.63
N ASP A 221 -13.01 1.58 -21.86
CA ASP A 221 -13.39 2.91 -22.40
C ASP A 221 -14.40 3.67 -21.54
N HIS A 222 -15.37 2.98 -20.93
CA HIS A 222 -16.37 3.61 -20.09
C HIS A 222 -15.82 4.33 -18.84
N TYR A 223 -14.65 3.92 -18.33
CA TYR A 223 -13.98 4.64 -17.25
C TYR A 223 -13.31 5.92 -17.71
N LYS A 224 -12.63 5.90 -18.88
CA LYS A 224 -11.91 7.08 -19.38
C LYS A 224 -12.83 8.11 -20.03
N GLN A 225 -13.97 7.68 -20.62
CA GLN A 225 -14.83 8.54 -21.44
C GLN A 225 -15.35 9.74 -20.67
N HIS A 226 -15.76 9.53 -19.43
CA HIS A 226 -16.19 10.62 -18.55
C HIS A 226 -15.15 11.75 -18.43
N HIS A 227 -13.87 11.39 -18.30
CA HIS A 227 -12.78 12.36 -18.17
C HIS A 227 -12.54 13.09 -19.49
N VAL A 228 -12.57 12.37 -20.62
CA VAL A 228 -12.46 12.96 -21.97
C VAL A 228 -13.59 13.97 -22.21
N ASP A 229 -14.82 13.62 -21.88
CA ASP A 229 -16.00 14.49 -22.03
C ASP A 229 -15.91 15.76 -21.17
N ASN A 230 -15.14 15.72 -20.09
CA ASN A 230 -14.83 16.88 -19.24
C ASN A 230 -13.54 17.60 -19.64
N GLY A 231 -13.00 17.33 -20.83
CA GLY A 231 -11.86 18.06 -21.42
C GLY A 231 -10.48 17.62 -20.93
N VAL A 232 -10.35 16.49 -20.23
CA VAL A 232 -9.08 15.95 -19.82
C VAL A 232 -8.37 15.29 -21.01
N ASN A 233 -7.06 15.52 -21.17
CA ASN A 233 -6.25 14.86 -22.19
C ASN A 233 -6.40 13.34 -22.14
N GLU A 234 -6.49 12.67 -23.30
CA GLU A 234 -6.81 11.25 -23.41
C GLU A 234 -5.92 10.34 -22.57
N LYS A 235 -4.60 10.54 -22.54
CA LYS A 235 -3.69 9.73 -21.72
C LYS A 235 -3.93 9.91 -20.23
N LEU A 236 -4.18 11.16 -19.83
CA LEU A 236 -4.49 11.48 -18.43
C LEU A 236 -5.88 10.97 -18.05
N ALA A 237 -6.84 10.99 -18.99
CA ALA A 237 -8.16 10.40 -18.83
C ALA A 237 -8.09 8.88 -18.60
N VAL A 238 -7.20 8.18 -19.29
CA VAL A 238 -6.94 6.75 -19.03
C VAL A 238 -6.40 6.56 -17.62
N PHE A 239 -5.42 7.38 -17.18
CA PHE A 239 -4.87 7.31 -15.82
C PHE A 239 -5.96 7.52 -14.75
N TYR A 240 -6.80 8.54 -14.89
CA TYR A 240 -7.90 8.77 -13.96
C TYR A 240 -8.98 7.69 -14.04
N GLY A 241 -9.26 7.16 -15.22
CA GLY A 241 -10.15 6.02 -15.39
C GLY A 241 -9.65 4.73 -14.69
N MET A 242 -8.34 4.52 -14.63
CA MET A 242 -7.75 3.43 -13.83
C MET A 242 -8.02 3.64 -12.34
N VAL A 243 -7.95 4.89 -11.85
CA VAL A 243 -8.28 5.22 -10.45
C VAL A 243 -9.78 5.03 -10.18
N ASP A 244 -10.67 5.39 -11.12
CA ASP A 244 -12.11 5.18 -11.01
C ASP A 244 -12.45 3.67 -10.91
N ASN A 245 -11.82 2.82 -11.72
CA ASN A 245 -11.97 1.36 -11.61
C ASN A 245 -11.47 0.83 -10.25
N LEU A 246 -10.34 1.35 -9.78
CA LEU A 246 -9.84 0.99 -8.44
C LEU A 246 -10.88 1.34 -7.35
N ASP A 247 -11.46 2.52 -7.42
CA ASP A 247 -12.47 2.97 -6.43
C ASP A 247 -13.70 2.06 -6.43
N GLU A 248 -14.17 1.64 -7.60
CA GLU A 248 -15.27 0.67 -7.71
C GLU A 248 -14.92 -0.65 -7.02
N ASN A 249 -13.70 -1.15 -7.23
CA ASN A 249 -13.22 -2.36 -6.57
C ASN A 249 -13.08 -2.21 -5.05
N VAL A 250 -12.65 -1.05 -4.56
CA VAL A 250 -12.64 -0.73 -3.12
C VAL A 250 -14.07 -0.76 -2.56
N GLY A 251 -15.04 -0.23 -3.30
CA GLY A 251 -16.46 -0.31 -2.95
C GLY A 251 -16.96 -1.75 -2.86
N ARG A 252 -16.61 -2.60 -3.84
CA ARG A 252 -16.94 -4.03 -3.87
C ARG A 252 -16.34 -4.79 -2.68
N LEU A 253 -15.07 -4.53 -2.37
CA LEU A 253 -14.39 -5.15 -1.21
C LEU A 253 -15.05 -4.71 0.10
N SER A 254 -15.34 -3.41 0.28
CA SER A 254 -16.02 -2.90 1.47
C SER A 254 -17.40 -3.54 1.66
N ALA A 255 -18.19 -3.62 0.58
CA ALA A 255 -19.51 -4.28 0.61
C ALA A 255 -19.38 -5.79 0.92
N PHE A 256 -18.36 -6.46 0.38
CA PHE A 256 -18.07 -7.86 0.68
C PHE A 256 -17.75 -8.07 2.16
N LEU A 257 -16.82 -7.29 2.74
CA LEU A 257 -16.44 -7.43 4.15
C LEU A 257 -17.66 -7.21 5.08
N LYS A 258 -18.52 -6.23 4.79
CA LYS A 258 -19.76 -5.99 5.53
C LYS A 258 -20.73 -7.17 5.44
N ARG A 259 -20.95 -7.72 4.25
CA ARG A 259 -21.84 -8.86 4.02
C ARG A 259 -21.34 -10.12 4.74
N GLU A 260 -20.02 -10.34 4.80
CA GLU A 260 -19.45 -11.50 5.50
C GLU A 260 -19.32 -11.27 7.02
N GLY A 261 -19.69 -10.09 7.55
CA GLY A 261 -19.58 -9.75 8.97
C GLY A 261 -18.14 -9.51 9.45
N LEU A 262 -17.22 -9.18 8.54
CA LEU A 262 -15.78 -9.03 8.82
C LEU A 262 -15.34 -7.56 8.96
N ASP A 263 -16.16 -6.59 8.50
CA ASP A 263 -15.79 -5.18 8.36
C ASP A 263 -15.33 -4.55 9.68
N GLU A 264 -16.06 -4.80 10.78
CA GLU A 264 -15.77 -4.23 12.10
C GLU A 264 -14.40 -4.64 12.65
N ASN A 265 -14.01 -5.91 12.42
CA ASN A 265 -12.75 -6.46 12.93
C ASN A 265 -11.69 -6.66 11.84
N THR A 266 -11.71 -5.81 10.82
CA THR A 266 -10.67 -5.80 9.78
C THR A 266 -9.95 -4.45 9.78
N ILE A 267 -8.64 -4.50 9.97
CA ILE A 267 -7.74 -3.37 9.74
C ILE A 267 -7.50 -3.26 8.25
N ILE A 268 -7.77 -2.09 7.65
CA ILE A 268 -7.39 -1.76 6.29
C ILE A 268 -6.37 -0.63 6.34
N LEU A 269 -5.14 -0.90 5.90
CA LEU A 269 -4.15 0.12 5.58
C LEU A 269 -4.17 0.31 4.08
N PHE A 270 -4.43 1.51 3.60
CA PHE A 270 -4.47 1.83 2.19
C PHE A 270 -3.49 2.95 1.84
N THR A 271 -2.62 2.69 0.87
CA THR A 271 -1.60 3.63 0.39
C THR A 271 -1.20 3.31 -1.06
N THR A 272 -0.24 4.03 -1.60
CA THR A 272 0.47 3.73 -2.84
C THR A 272 1.96 3.59 -2.57
N ASP A 273 2.72 2.97 -3.45
CA ASP A 273 4.14 2.68 -3.20
C ASP A 273 5.08 3.85 -3.49
N ASP A 274 4.69 4.81 -4.32
CA ASP A 274 5.47 6.02 -4.58
C ASP A 274 4.63 7.14 -5.24
N GLY A 275 5.27 8.21 -5.68
CA GLY A 275 4.63 9.31 -6.38
C GLY A 275 4.33 8.98 -7.84
N THR A 276 3.46 9.78 -8.46
CA THR A 276 3.03 9.60 -9.85
C THR A 276 4.16 9.82 -10.85
N GLN A 277 4.18 9.05 -11.95
CA GLN A 277 5.22 9.16 -13.00
C GLN A 277 5.19 10.45 -13.85
N GLY A 278 4.25 11.33 -13.65
CA GLY A 278 4.24 12.68 -14.24
C GLY A 278 4.40 12.72 -15.77
N ALA A 279 5.58 13.12 -16.24
CA ALA A 279 5.86 13.30 -17.67
C ALA A 279 5.73 12.04 -18.52
N ALA A 280 5.82 10.85 -17.94
CA ALA A 280 5.58 9.60 -18.65
C ALA A 280 4.09 9.39 -18.96
N ILE A 281 3.19 9.99 -18.15
CA ILE A 281 1.76 9.95 -18.38
C ILE A 281 1.36 10.96 -19.45
N SER A 282 1.77 12.23 -19.31
CA SER A 282 1.49 13.30 -20.27
C SER A 282 2.59 14.35 -20.27
N GLN A 283 2.94 14.85 -21.46
CA GLN A 283 3.89 15.95 -21.65
C GLN A 283 3.19 17.32 -21.70
N THR A 284 1.92 17.33 -22.08
CA THR A 284 1.14 18.56 -22.31
C THR A 284 0.32 18.96 -21.09
N GLU A 285 -0.16 17.99 -20.35
CA GLU A 285 -1.00 18.17 -19.18
C GLU A 285 -0.46 17.31 -18.03
N LYS A 286 -0.21 17.92 -16.88
CA LYS A 286 0.41 17.19 -15.76
C LYS A 286 -0.69 16.55 -14.90
N PRO A 287 -0.47 15.31 -14.40
CA PRO A 287 -1.28 14.76 -13.34
C PRO A 287 -1.32 15.69 -12.13
N TRP A 288 -2.35 15.56 -11.32
CA TRP A 288 -2.46 16.34 -10.10
C TRP A 288 -1.41 15.90 -9.05
N PHE A 289 -0.68 16.85 -8.48
CA PHE A 289 0.41 16.60 -7.53
C PHE A 289 0.19 17.25 -6.15
N LYS A 290 -1.01 17.69 -5.84
CA LYS A 290 -1.29 18.38 -4.56
C LYS A 290 -0.35 19.59 -4.31
N GLY A 291 0.11 20.27 -5.38
CA GLY A 291 1.08 21.38 -5.28
C GLY A 291 2.50 20.97 -4.93
N MET A 292 2.80 19.70 -4.79
CA MET A 292 4.14 19.21 -4.46
C MET A 292 5.05 19.18 -5.67
N ARG A 293 6.36 19.42 -5.45
CA ARG A 293 7.40 19.28 -6.46
C ARG A 293 7.83 17.83 -6.56
N GLY A 294 8.32 17.47 -7.76
CA GLY A 294 8.86 16.14 -8.03
C GLY A 294 7.81 15.14 -8.48
N THR A 295 8.30 13.98 -8.90
CA THR A 295 7.54 12.85 -9.40
C THR A 295 8.21 11.58 -8.91
N LYS A 296 7.65 10.40 -9.20
CA LYS A 296 8.30 9.11 -8.97
C LYS A 296 9.81 9.17 -9.23
N GLY A 297 10.61 8.65 -8.31
CA GLY A 297 12.08 8.64 -8.39
C GLY A 297 12.75 9.91 -7.90
N SER A 298 12.03 10.99 -7.59
CA SER A 298 12.60 12.20 -7.06
C SER A 298 12.70 12.20 -5.53
N ARG A 299 13.62 13.03 -5.00
CA ARG A 299 13.78 13.25 -3.55
C ARG A 299 12.82 14.30 -3.00
N GLU A 300 12.06 14.93 -3.88
CA GLU A 300 11.08 15.94 -3.54
C GLU A 300 9.76 15.29 -3.12
N GLU A 301 8.94 16.02 -2.37
CA GLU A 301 7.68 15.55 -1.79
C GLU A 301 6.80 14.75 -2.77
N GLY A 302 6.65 15.22 -4.03
CA GLY A 302 5.87 14.55 -5.05
C GLY A 302 6.38 13.16 -5.47
N GLY A 303 7.60 12.78 -5.07
CA GLY A 303 8.16 11.46 -5.34
C GLY A 303 7.86 10.42 -4.26
N HIS A 304 7.60 10.85 -3.03
CA HIS A 304 7.52 9.93 -1.90
C HIS A 304 6.48 10.27 -0.83
N ARG A 305 5.99 11.52 -0.74
CA ARG A 305 4.89 11.87 0.15
C ARG A 305 3.57 11.53 -0.53
N VAL A 306 2.88 10.55 0.00
CA VAL A 306 1.70 9.95 -0.63
C VAL A 306 0.55 9.84 0.36
N PHE A 307 -0.64 9.60 -0.16
CA PHE A 307 -1.79 9.31 0.70
C PHE A 307 -1.57 8.02 1.50
N CYS A 308 -2.03 8.01 2.73
CA CYS A 308 -2.15 6.82 3.54
C CYS A 308 -3.26 6.98 4.59
N PHE A 309 -4.05 5.93 4.77
CA PHE A 309 -4.98 5.88 5.90
C PHE A 309 -5.06 4.47 6.50
N LEU A 310 -5.42 4.43 7.77
CA LEU A 310 -5.56 3.22 8.56
C LEU A 310 -6.98 3.17 9.15
N ARG A 311 -7.80 2.23 8.67
CA ARG A 311 -9.18 2.03 9.10
C ARG A 311 -9.31 0.76 9.93
N TRP A 312 -9.91 0.85 11.11
CA TRP A 312 -10.31 -0.28 11.94
C TRP A 312 -11.51 0.11 12.80
N PRO A 313 -12.75 -0.11 12.36
CA PRO A 313 -13.93 0.39 13.03
C PRO A 313 -14.04 -0.01 14.51
N ALA A 314 -13.74 -1.27 14.85
CA ALA A 314 -13.77 -1.73 16.23
C ALA A 314 -12.63 -1.21 17.11
N GLY A 315 -11.53 -0.72 16.53
CA GLY A 315 -10.31 -0.39 17.28
C GLY A 315 -9.83 1.05 17.18
N LEU A 316 -10.19 1.78 16.12
CA LEU A 316 -9.69 3.13 15.86
C LEU A 316 -10.85 4.09 15.60
N LYS A 317 -10.73 5.33 16.08
CA LYS A 317 -11.63 6.43 15.70
C LYS A 317 -11.04 7.19 14.52
N SER A 318 -11.90 7.72 13.67
CA SER A 318 -11.45 8.60 12.58
C SER A 318 -10.76 9.84 13.13
N ALA A 319 -9.59 10.17 12.56
CA ALA A 319 -8.74 11.28 12.98
C ALA A 319 -7.77 11.67 11.85
N GLU A 320 -7.11 12.80 12.00
CA GLU A 320 -5.92 13.14 11.24
C GLU A 320 -4.67 13.01 12.12
N ASN A 321 -3.63 12.41 11.58
CA ASN A 321 -2.32 12.34 12.19
C ASN A 321 -1.31 13.04 11.27
N GLU A 322 -0.79 14.18 11.74
CA GLU A 322 0.17 15.03 11.00
C GLU A 322 1.63 14.68 11.30
N THR A 323 1.86 13.70 12.19
CA THR A 323 3.22 13.25 12.51
C THR A 323 3.89 12.69 11.25
N ILE A 324 5.18 12.94 11.09
CA ILE A 324 5.97 12.33 10.02
C ILE A 324 6.03 10.83 10.29
N ILE A 325 5.47 10.06 9.35
CA ILE A 325 5.42 8.60 9.39
C ILE A 325 6.03 8.06 8.11
N SER A 326 6.90 7.08 8.24
CA SER A 326 7.51 6.36 7.14
C SER A 326 6.86 5.00 6.91
N VAL A 327 6.96 4.48 5.70
CA VAL A 327 6.57 3.10 5.39
C VAL A 327 7.22 2.05 6.31
N LEU A 328 8.42 2.34 6.83
CA LEU A 328 9.11 1.50 7.82
C LEU A 328 8.29 1.29 9.10
N ASP A 329 7.51 2.30 9.50
CA ASP A 329 6.74 2.32 10.72
C ASP A 329 5.48 1.44 10.64
N VAL A 330 5.07 1.05 9.44
CA VAL A 330 3.89 0.19 9.21
C VAL A 330 4.10 -1.21 9.79
N TYR A 331 5.28 -1.80 9.57
CA TYR A 331 5.59 -3.14 10.08
C TYR A 331 5.39 -3.24 11.61
N PRO A 332 6.09 -2.47 12.46
CA PRO A 332 5.91 -2.55 13.90
C PRO A 332 4.51 -2.10 14.35
N THR A 333 3.87 -1.17 13.64
CA THR A 333 2.52 -0.70 14.00
C THR A 333 1.48 -1.80 13.82
N LEU A 334 1.50 -2.51 12.70
CA LEU A 334 0.56 -3.62 12.48
C LEU A 334 0.76 -4.74 13.49
N LEU A 335 2.01 -5.05 13.83
CA LEU A 335 2.30 -6.03 14.90
C LEU A 335 1.72 -5.59 16.25
N ASP A 336 1.92 -4.34 16.62
CA ASP A 336 1.41 -3.79 17.87
C ASP A 336 -0.13 -3.75 17.92
N LEU A 337 -0.77 -3.35 16.82
CA LEU A 337 -2.23 -3.32 16.72
C LEU A 337 -2.84 -4.72 16.87
N CYS A 338 -2.16 -5.73 16.32
CA CYS A 338 -2.59 -7.13 16.38
C CYS A 338 -2.05 -7.89 17.60
N GLY A 339 -1.22 -7.28 18.44
CA GLY A 339 -0.61 -7.93 19.61
C GLY A 339 0.33 -9.08 19.24
N LEU A 340 1.01 -8.98 18.09
CA LEU A 340 1.85 -10.05 17.56
C LEU A 340 3.29 -9.92 18.05
N LYS A 341 3.98 -11.05 18.09
CA LYS A 341 5.40 -11.15 18.43
C LYS A 341 6.19 -11.69 17.27
N VAL A 342 7.40 -11.20 17.11
CA VAL A 342 8.41 -11.73 16.18
C VAL A 342 9.59 -12.29 16.97
N PRO A 343 10.43 -13.16 16.35
CA PRO A 343 11.68 -13.61 16.97
C PRO A 343 12.55 -12.44 17.46
N ASN A 344 13.23 -12.60 18.57
CA ASN A 344 14.02 -11.54 19.23
C ASN A 344 15.20 -11.02 18.40
N ASP A 345 15.65 -11.79 17.43
CA ASP A 345 16.73 -11.45 16.48
C ASP A 345 16.24 -10.66 15.26
N VAL A 346 14.92 -10.56 15.07
CA VAL A 346 14.33 -9.71 14.02
C VAL A 346 14.51 -8.24 14.38
N LYS A 347 15.31 -7.55 13.57
CA LYS A 347 15.54 -6.11 13.72
C LYS A 347 14.65 -5.35 12.75
N VAL A 348 13.94 -4.36 13.25
CA VAL A 348 13.19 -3.37 12.48
C VAL A 348 13.71 -1.97 12.81
N GLU A 349 13.72 -1.09 11.82
CA GLU A 349 14.18 0.31 11.98
C GLU A 349 12.98 1.24 12.22
N GLY A 350 11.79 0.85 11.76
CA GLY A 350 10.55 1.58 11.98
C GLY A 350 10.13 1.61 13.45
N ARG A 351 9.25 2.53 13.77
CA ARG A 351 8.64 2.69 15.11
C ARG A 351 7.13 2.63 15.00
N SER A 352 6.50 1.94 15.95
CA SER A 352 5.04 1.93 16.03
C SER A 352 4.51 3.35 16.30
N PHE A 353 3.47 3.71 15.56
CA PHE A 353 2.69 4.95 15.76
C PHE A 353 1.29 4.68 16.34
N LYS A 354 1.12 3.50 16.96
CA LYS A 354 -0.09 3.09 17.68
C LYS A 354 -0.44 4.05 18.80
#